data_21db79c6bac576a5b714d339f523620b
#
_entry.id   21db79c6bac576a5b714d339f523620b
#
_cell.length_a   1.000
_cell.length_b   1.000
_cell.length_c   1.000
_cell.angle_alpha   90.00
_cell.angle_beta   90.00
_cell.angle_gamma   90.00
#
_symmetry.space_group_name_H-M   'P 1'
#
loop_
_entity.id
_entity.type
_entity.pdbx_description
1 polymer ?
#
loop_
_entity_poly.entity_id
_entity_poly.type
_entity_poly.pdbx_seq_one_letter_code
_entity_poly.pdbx_strand_id
1 'polypeptide(L)'
;MRLLLLVNESASSVTPRCRVVIQKALSADHDVTLAETSRRGHAARLAQGAAADGVDVVVVLGGDGTLNEAANGLARTACALAPLPGGSTNVFARTIGLPNDPIEATGGLLDALARRSIRRVGLGSVNGRYFLFHTGVGFDAAVVEQVERRAGLKRYAGHPLFVYAGFDTWIRHYDRSRPRFAVHHADGTVIDDAYLTIVLNTNPYTYLGNRPLDLAPEATLDRGLASITLRTMAFGRTMRIIASALRSGAVLRRSRWVDHRTDLAALSVRAYGPVPYQVDGDHLGDAEQLDLRHEPEVLDLVLP
;
A
#
# COMPACT_ATOMS: atom_id res chain seq x y z
N MET A 1 16.50 23.33 1.18
CA MET A 1 15.12 22.98 1.49
C MET A 1 14.98 22.72 2.98
N ARG A 2 13.79 22.95 3.54
CA ARG A 2 13.43 22.55 4.92
C ARG A 2 12.86 21.15 4.87
N LEU A 3 13.50 20.19 5.56
CA LEU A 3 13.09 18.80 5.57
C LEU A 3 12.66 18.38 6.98
N LEU A 4 11.60 17.56 7.07
CA LEU A 4 11.31 16.78 8.26
C LEU A 4 11.75 15.33 8.01
N LEU A 5 12.74 14.81 8.74
CA LEU A 5 13.04 13.38 8.76
C LEU A 5 12.16 12.71 9.82
N LEU A 6 11.11 12.03 9.35
CA LEU A 6 10.17 11.30 10.18
C LEU A 6 10.62 9.84 10.27
N VAL A 7 10.91 9.37 11.48
CA VAL A 7 11.51 8.06 11.73
C VAL A 7 10.56 7.18 12.55
N ASN A 8 10.34 5.94 12.08
CA ASN A 8 9.73 4.90 12.88
C ASN A 8 10.81 3.93 13.38
N GLU A 9 11.28 4.11 14.60
CA GLU A 9 12.31 3.26 15.19
C GLU A 9 11.89 1.79 15.40
N SER A 10 10.58 1.52 15.42
CA SER A 10 10.05 0.15 15.51
C SER A 10 10.10 -0.61 14.19
N ALA A 11 10.39 0.05 13.08
CA ALA A 11 10.46 -0.57 11.77
C ALA A 11 11.71 -1.47 11.65
N SER A 12 11.56 -2.60 10.96
CA SER A 12 12.52 -3.72 11.02
C SER A 12 13.92 -3.42 10.50
N SER A 13 14.06 -2.48 9.57
CA SER A 13 15.36 -2.10 8.95
C SER A 13 15.92 -0.78 9.49
N VAL A 14 15.23 -0.13 10.43
CA VAL A 14 15.70 1.12 11.05
C VAL A 14 16.60 0.80 12.24
N THR A 15 17.87 1.18 12.12
CA THR A 15 18.85 1.07 13.20
C THR A 15 19.33 2.45 13.62
N PRO A 16 19.86 2.64 14.86
CA PRO A 16 20.44 3.92 15.27
C PRO A 16 21.55 4.40 14.33
N ARG A 17 22.37 3.47 13.82
CA ARG A 17 23.42 3.79 12.85
C ARG A 17 22.85 4.30 11.54
N CYS A 18 21.87 3.60 11.00
CA CYS A 18 21.17 3.98 9.76
C CYS A 18 20.57 5.38 9.88
N ARG A 19 19.83 5.65 10.96
CA ARG A 19 19.25 6.97 11.24
C ARG A 19 20.30 8.10 11.23
N VAL A 20 21.41 7.91 11.96
CA VAL A 20 22.46 8.94 12.05
C VAL A 20 23.11 9.18 10.70
N VAL A 21 23.37 8.13 9.91
CA VAL A 21 23.98 8.26 8.57
C VAL A 21 23.04 9.04 7.65
N ILE A 22 21.77 8.69 7.61
CA ILE A 22 20.76 9.35 6.77
C ILE A 22 20.58 10.82 7.19
N GLN A 23 20.43 11.08 8.50
CA GLN A 23 20.29 12.44 9.00
C GLN A 23 21.50 13.32 8.61
N LYS A 24 22.73 12.81 8.78
CA LYS A 24 23.94 13.55 8.40
C LYS A 24 24.01 13.80 6.90
N ALA A 25 23.64 12.80 6.08
CA ALA A 25 23.64 12.94 4.62
C ALA A 25 22.66 14.02 4.16
N LEU A 26 21.43 14.01 4.69
CA LEU A 26 20.43 15.04 4.38
C LEU A 26 20.83 16.43 4.90
N SER A 27 21.43 16.51 6.09
CA SER A 27 21.83 17.78 6.71
C SER A 27 23.05 18.45 6.06
N ALA A 28 23.71 17.78 5.11
CA ALA A 28 24.83 18.37 4.39
C ALA A 28 24.37 19.55 3.50
N ASP A 29 23.18 19.42 2.88
CA ASP A 29 22.67 20.40 1.91
C ASP A 29 21.29 20.97 2.27
N HIS A 30 20.69 20.49 3.37
CA HIS A 30 19.32 20.86 3.74
C HIS A 30 19.20 21.18 5.24
N ASP A 31 18.19 21.99 5.60
CA ASP A 31 17.78 22.22 6.99
C ASP A 31 16.86 21.06 7.42
N VAL A 32 17.35 20.19 8.30
CA VAL A 32 16.70 18.93 8.66
C VAL A 32 16.27 18.91 10.12
N THR A 33 14.97 18.82 10.35
CA THR A 33 14.39 18.53 11.66
C THR A 33 14.10 17.03 11.76
N LEU A 34 14.35 16.41 12.90
CA LEU A 34 14.06 15.01 13.20
C LEU A 34 12.79 14.90 14.04
N ALA A 35 11.90 13.98 13.67
CA ALA A 35 10.77 13.57 14.50
C ALA A 35 10.60 12.05 14.50
N GLU A 36 10.26 11.48 15.67
CA GLU A 36 10.08 10.06 15.87
C GLU A 36 8.60 9.73 16.09
N THR A 37 8.14 8.63 15.46
CA THR A 37 6.77 8.15 15.70
C THR A 37 6.73 7.30 16.97
N SER A 38 5.66 7.43 17.75
CA SER A 38 5.49 6.70 19.02
C SER A 38 4.30 5.72 19.00
N ARG A 39 3.36 5.88 18.07
CA ARG A 39 2.12 5.09 17.99
C ARG A 39 1.47 5.23 16.62
N ARG A 40 0.49 4.37 16.35
CA ARG A 40 -0.37 4.46 15.15
C ARG A 40 -1.06 5.82 15.06
N GLY A 41 -1.12 6.41 13.86
CA GLY A 41 -1.65 7.75 13.59
C GLY A 41 -0.71 8.90 13.95
N HIS A 42 0.49 8.63 14.51
CA HIS A 42 1.42 9.71 14.87
C HIS A 42 2.13 10.29 13.64
N ALA A 43 2.46 9.46 12.65
CA ALA A 43 3.09 9.92 11.42
C ALA A 43 2.19 10.90 10.63
N ALA A 44 0.89 10.65 10.59
CA ALA A 44 -0.06 11.56 9.92
C ALA A 44 -0.08 12.94 10.57
N ARG A 45 -0.11 13.01 11.91
CA ARG A 45 -0.11 14.30 12.63
C ARG A 45 1.19 15.05 12.51
N LEU A 46 2.33 14.35 12.57
CA LEU A 46 3.64 14.96 12.37
C LEU A 46 3.79 15.52 10.96
N ALA A 47 3.34 14.76 9.95
CA ALA A 47 3.37 15.19 8.56
C ALA A 47 2.44 16.40 8.32
N GLN A 48 1.23 16.38 8.89
CA GLN A 48 0.29 17.49 8.80
C GLN A 48 0.83 18.76 9.49
N GLY A 49 1.45 18.61 10.66
CA GLY A 49 2.13 19.72 11.35
C GLY A 49 3.25 20.30 10.50
N ALA A 50 4.11 19.45 9.94
CA ALA A 50 5.21 19.88 9.07
C ALA A 50 4.71 20.67 7.85
N ALA A 51 3.64 20.22 7.21
CA ALA A 51 3.01 20.95 6.10
C ALA A 51 2.48 22.31 6.53
N ALA A 52 1.85 22.41 7.71
CA ALA A 52 1.36 23.66 8.27
C ALA A 52 2.50 24.65 8.62
N ASP A 53 3.64 24.12 9.06
CA ASP A 53 4.85 24.90 9.39
C ASP A 53 5.68 25.28 8.15
N GLY A 54 5.23 24.93 6.95
CA GLY A 54 5.90 25.27 5.70
C GLY A 54 7.17 24.48 5.42
N VAL A 55 7.23 23.22 5.88
CA VAL A 55 8.28 22.26 5.51
C VAL A 55 8.11 21.90 4.03
N ASP A 56 9.22 21.86 3.28
CA ASP A 56 9.19 21.55 1.84
C ASP A 56 8.95 20.07 1.58
N VAL A 57 9.61 19.19 2.35
CA VAL A 57 9.56 17.73 2.16
C VAL A 57 9.55 17.00 3.50
N VAL A 58 8.65 16.03 3.64
CA VAL A 58 8.68 15.03 4.72
C VAL A 58 9.34 13.76 4.20
N VAL A 59 10.54 13.47 4.70
CA VAL A 59 11.28 12.23 4.42
C VAL A 59 10.86 11.19 5.45
N VAL A 60 10.26 10.09 5.02
CA VAL A 60 9.75 9.03 5.90
C VAL A 60 10.68 7.83 5.90
N LEU A 61 11.42 7.63 6.98
CA LEU A 61 12.19 6.41 7.24
C LEU A 61 11.35 5.43 8.06
N GLY A 62 10.66 4.54 7.37
CA GLY A 62 9.69 3.63 7.99
C GLY A 62 9.18 2.56 7.03
N GLY A 63 8.25 1.73 7.49
CA GLY A 63 7.52 0.79 6.63
C GLY A 63 6.33 1.42 5.93
N ASP A 64 5.66 0.61 5.09
CA ASP A 64 4.52 1.05 4.25
C ASP A 64 3.38 1.68 5.06
N GLY A 65 3.06 1.16 6.27
CA GLY A 65 2.04 1.75 7.15
C GLY A 65 2.40 3.15 7.64
N THR A 66 3.68 3.39 8.03
CA THR A 66 4.14 4.73 8.43
C THR A 66 4.10 5.70 7.25
N LEU A 67 4.46 5.22 6.07
CA LEU A 67 4.42 5.98 4.83
C LEU A 67 2.98 6.34 4.45
N ASN A 68 2.03 5.39 4.56
CA ASN A 68 0.61 5.64 4.34
C ASN A 68 0.05 6.69 5.29
N GLU A 69 0.39 6.63 6.59
CA GLU A 69 -0.01 7.65 7.55
C GLU A 69 0.51 9.03 7.14
N ALA A 70 1.79 9.15 6.78
CA ALA A 70 2.38 10.42 6.36
C ALA A 70 1.72 10.96 5.07
N ALA A 71 1.47 10.09 4.09
CA ALA A 71 0.76 10.45 2.86
C ALA A 71 -0.63 11.01 3.13
N ASN A 72 -1.38 10.41 4.06
CA ASN A 72 -2.69 10.92 4.49
C ASN A 72 -2.59 12.28 5.19
N GLY A 73 -1.50 12.55 5.92
CA GLY A 73 -1.24 13.85 6.53
C GLY A 73 -0.85 14.94 5.54
N LEU A 74 -0.20 14.57 4.42
CA LEU A 74 0.29 15.48 3.38
C LEU A 74 -0.67 15.66 2.22
N ALA A 75 -1.65 14.78 2.05
CA ALA A 75 -2.58 14.85 0.95
C ALA A 75 -3.24 16.24 0.85
N ARG A 76 -3.29 16.79 -0.36
CA ARG A 76 -3.82 18.13 -0.68
C ARG A 76 -3.02 19.31 -0.08
N THR A 77 -1.78 19.07 0.38
CA THR A 77 -0.84 20.13 0.78
C THR A 77 0.21 20.35 -0.31
N ALA A 78 1.06 21.34 -0.13
CA ALA A 78 2.22 21.61 -0.99
C ALA A 78 3.52 20.97 -0.45
N CYS A 79 3.46 20.28 0.69
CA CYS A 79 4.61 19.60 1.26
C CYS A 79 4.76 18.23 0.60
N ALA A 80 5.94 17.93 0.05
CA ALA A 80 6.18 16.70 -0.66
C ALA A 80 6.49 15.53 0.29
N LEU A 81 6.13 14.32 -0.13
CA LEU A 81 6.48 13.06 0.52
C LEU A 81 7.74 12.47 -0.14
N ALA A 82 8.69 12.02 0.66
CA ALA A 82 9.87 11.29 0.20
C ALA A 82 10.01 9.98 0.99
N PRO A 83 9.77 8.80 0.38
CA PRO A 83 9.89 7.53 1.08
C PRO A 83 11.35 7.07 1.19
N LEU A 84 11.72 6.53 2.36
CA LEU A 84 12.91 5.72 2.56
C LEU A 84 12.51 4.36 3.16
N PRO A 85 13.00 3.25 2.61
CA PRO A 85 12.61 1.91 3.03
C PRO A 85 13.11 1.62 4.45
N GLY A 86 12.21 1.43 5.41
CA GLY A 86 12.56 1.10 6.80
C GLY A 86 11.87 -0.16 7.30
N GLY A 87 10.89 -0.68 6.57
CA GLY A 87 10.14 -1.89 6.89
C GLY A 87 10.73 -3.17 6.27
N SER A 88 9.97 -4.26 6.34
CA SER A 88 10.38 -5.55 5.80
C SER A 88 10.15 -5.70 4.29
N THR A 89 9.09 -5.10 3.74
CA THR A 89 8.69 -5.27 2.33
C THR A 89 8.90 -4.01 1.51
N ASN A 90 8.55 -2.84 2.06
CA ASN A 90 8.72 -1.51 1.48
C ASN A 90 8.16 -1.43 0.05
N VAL A 91 6.89 -1.85 -0.09
CA VAL A 91 6.26 -2.01 -1.40
C VAL A 91 6.31 -0.72 -2.18
N PHE A 92 5.86 0.39 -1.60
CA PHE A 92 5.75 1.65 -2.32
C PHE A 92 7.13 2.25 -2.67
N ALA A 93 8.09 2.26 -1.74
CA ALA A 93 9.43 2.77 -2.00
C ALA A 93 10.11 2.01 -3.16
N ARG A 94 9.97 0.69 -3.20
CA ARG A 94 10.48 -0.17 -4.29
C ARG A 94 9.73 0.03 -5.60
N THR A 95 8.42 0.28 -5.53
CA THR A 95 7.58 0.53 -6.71
C THR A 95 8.03 1.78 -7.46
N ILE A 96 8.47 2.81 -6.76
CA ILE A 96 9.00 4.03 -7.38
C ILE A 96 10.49 3.95 -7.73
N GLY A 97 11.12 2.77 -7.61
CA GLY A 97 12.48 2.52 -8.08
C GLY A 97 13.57 2.64 -7.01
N LEU A 98 13.23 2.88 -5.75
CA LEU A 98 14.24 2.93 -4.67
C LEU A 98 14.76 1.52 -4.31
N PRO A 99 16.07 1.38 -4.03
CA PRO A 99 16.64 0.18 -3.44
C PRO A 99 15.96 -0.18 -2.11
N ASN A 100 15.97 -1.47 -1.71
CA ASN A 100 15.37 -1.89 -0.45
C ASN A 100 16.28 -1.67 0.78
N ASP A 101 17.48 -1.15 0.60
CA ASP A 101 18.37 -0.71 1.68
C ASP A 101 18.20 0.80 1.92
N PRO A 102 17.93 1.26 3.16
CA PRO A 102 17.67 2.66 3.44
C PRO A 102 18.88 3.59 3.21
N ILE A 103 20.10 3.09 3.40
CA ILE A 103 21.31 3.91 3.18
C ILE A 103 21.55 4.07 1.66
N GLU A 104 21.41 2.97 0.91
CA GLU A 104 21.52 3.00 -0.55
C GLU A 104 20.43 3.87 -1.18
N ALA A 105 19.18 3.74 -0.70
CA ALA A 105 18.06 4.57 -1.14
C ALA A 105 18.26 6.07 -0.87
N THR A 106 19.02 6.42 0.16
CA THR A 106 19.31 7.82 0.49
C THR A 106 20.11 8.51 -0.62
N GLY A 107 21.00 7.80 -1.31
CA GLY A 107 21.74 8.37 -2.45
C GLY A 107 20.78 8.82 -3.57
N GLY A 108 19.86 7.94 -3.98
CA GLY A 108 18.85 8.28 -5.00
C GLY A 108 17.91 9.42 -4.56
N LEU A 109 17.56 9.46 -3.26
CA LEU A 109 16.77 10.55 -2.71
C LEU A 109 17.52 11.90 -2.77
N LEU A 110 18.80 11.96 -2.39
CA LEU A 110 19.61 13.17 -2.47
C LEU A 110 19.71 13.68 -3.90
N ASP A 111 19.94 12.80 -4.86
CA ASP A 111 19.96 13.14 -6.28
C ASP A 111 18.61 13.69 -6.76
N ALA A 112 17.50 13.10 -6.33
CA ALA A 112 16.15 13.58 -6.65
C ALA A 112 15.87 14.96 -6.04
N LEU A 113 16.26 15.20 -4.79
CA LEU A 113 16.13 16.50 -4.11
C LEU A 113 16.98 17.58 -4.80
N ALA A 114 18.21 17.25 -5.17
CA ALA A 114 19.11 18.19 -5.89
C ALA A 114 18.52 18.61 -7.24
N ARG A 115 17.90 17.66 -7.97
CA ARG A 115 17.20 17.92 -9.24
C ARG A 115 15.81 18.51 -9.06
N ARG A 116 15.30 18.64 -7.84
CA ARG A 116 13.90 18.99 -7.53
C ARG A 116 12.91 18.09 -8.27
N SER A 117 13.20 16.78 -8.32
CA SER A 117 12.36 15.77 -8.96
C SER A 117 11.12 15.50 -8.11
N ILE A 118 10.22 16.48 -8.06
CA ILE A 118 8.95 16.41 -7.32
C ILE A 118 7.82 16.44 -8.35
N ARG A 119 6.92 15.47 -8.24
CA ARG A 119 5.76 15.34 -9.12
C ARG A 119 4.49 15.20 -8.31
N ARG A 120 3.45 15.93 -8.70
CA ARG A 120 2.12 15.78 -8.13
C ARG A 120 1.46 14.55 -8.73
N VAL A 121 0.99 13.63 -7.85
CA VAL A 121 0.47 12.32 -8.25
C VAL A 121 -0.94 12.10 -7.71
N GLY A 122 -1.68 11.20 -8.37
CA GLY A 122 -2.96 10.71 -7.91
C GLY A 122 -2.81 9.58 -6.89
N LEU A 123 -3.78 9.45 -5.98
CA LEU A 123 -3.89 8.36 -5.03
C LEU A 123 -5.26 7.70 -5.10
N GLY A 124 -5.33 6.44 -4.72
CA GLY A 124 -6.60 5.81 -4.41
C GLY A 124 -7.11 6.25 -3.05
N SER A 125 -8.43 6.30 -2.89
CA SER A 125 -9.08 6.51 -1.60
C SER A 125 -10.16 5.47 -1.36
N VAL A 126 -10.36 5.07 -0.10
CA VAL A 126 -11.48 4.25 0.36
C VAL A 126 -12.11 4.93 1.57
N ASN A 127 -13.39 5.29 1.46
CA ASN A 127 -14.12 6.05 2.48
C ASN A 127 -13.35 7.28 3.00
N GLY A 128 -12.64 7.98 2.10
CA GLY A 128 -11.85 9.17 2.41
C GLY A 128 -10.43 8.93 2.95
N ARG A 129 -10.02 7.66 3.20
CA ARG A 129 -8.64 7.31 3.52
C ARG A 129 -7.86 7.00 2.26
N TYR A 130 -6.73 7.67 2.05
CA TYR A 130 -5.85 7.43 0.92
C TYR A 130 -5.03 6.15 1.07
N PHE A 131 -4.75 5.50 -0.08
CA PHE A 131 -3.81 4.41 -0.18
C PHE A 131 -2.80 4.65 -1.31
N LEU A 132 -1.57 4.22 -1.06
CA LEU A 132 -0.44 4.44 -1.97
C LEU A 132 -0.39 3.38 -3.06
N PHE A 133 -0.61 2.11 -2.71
CA PHE A 133 -0.47 1.02 -3.65
C PHE A 133 -1.71 0.13 -3.75
N HIS A 134 -2.36 -0.30 -2.66
CA HIS A 134 -3.60 -1.06 -2.82
C HIS A 134 -4.50 -1.06 -1.58
N THR A 135 -5.75 -1.41 -1.80
CA THR A 135 -6.70 -1.81 -0.76
C THR A 135 -7.31 -3.16 -1.13
N GLY A 136 -7.57 -3.99 -0.13
CA GLY A 136 -8.16 -5.30 -0.30
C GLY A 136 -9.41 -5.48 0.55
N VAL A 137 -10.41 -6.17 0.00
CA VAL A 137 -11.69 -6.43 0.63
C VAL A 137 -11.99 -7.92 0.65
N GLY A 138 -12.56 -8.41 1.74
CA GLY A 138 -12.94 -9.79 1.91
C GLY A 138 -11.76 -10.70 2.24
N PHE A 139 -11.55 -11.77 1.48
CA PHE A 139 -10.53 -12.78 1.80
C PHE A 139 -9.13 -12.19 1.94
N ASP A 140 -8.74 -11.22 1.11
CA ASP A 140 -7.45 -10.54 1.17
C ASP A 140 -7.23 -9.88 2.53
N ALA A 141 -8.18 -9.08 2.98
CA ALA A 141 -8.12 -8.39 4.27
C ALA A 141 -8.19 -9.36 5.45
N ALA A 142 -8.95 -10.46 5.34
CA ALA A 142 -8.97 -11.50 6.35
C ALA A 142 -7.60 -12.18 6.53
N VAL A 143 -6.83 -12.35 5.44
CA VAL A 143 -5.44 -12.84 5.54
C VAL A 143 -4.55 -11.84 6.25
N VAL A 144 -4.65 -10.54 5.90
CA VAL A 144 -3.89 -9.47 6.56
C VAL A 144 -4.19 -9.43 8.05
N GLU A 145 -5.45 -9.52 8.46
CA GLU A 145 -5.86 -9.60 9.87
C GLU A 145 -5.17 -10.75 10.61
N GLN A 146 -5.14 -11.94 10.01
CA GLN A 146 -4.46 -13.10 10.62
C GLN A 146 -2.95 -12.92 10.74
N VAL A 147 -2.32 -12.21 9.81
CA VAL A 147 -0.90 -11.84 9.89
C VAL A 147 -0.65 -10.82 11.00
N GLU A 148 -1.52 -9.80 11.13
CA GLU A 148 -1.40 -8.79 12.20
C GLU A 148 -1.61 -9.37 13.60
N ARG A 149 -2.56 -10.29 13.77
CA ARG A 149 -2.75 -11.01 15.05
C ARG A 149 -1.50 -11.78 15.48
N ARG A 150 -0.61 -12.10 14.53
CA ARG A 150 0.67 -12.79 14.75
C ARG A 150 1.87 -11.86 14.57
N ALA A 151 1.72 -10.56 14.86
CA ALA A 151 2.72 -9.52 14.61
C ALA A 151 4.11 -9.85 15.19
N GLY A 152 4.18 -10.53 16.34
CA GLY A 152 5.44 -11.00 16.93
C GLY A 152 6.22 -11.96 16.02
N LEU A 153 5.55 -12.73 15.17
CA LEU A 153 6.15 -13.65 14.20
C LEU A 153 6.47 -12.97 12.86
N LYS A 154 5.77 -11.89 12.52
CA LYS A 154 5.93 -11.15 11.26
C LYS A 154 7.39 -10.67 11.08
N ARG A 155 8.04 -10.28 12.17
CA ARG A 155 9.45 -9.82 12.17
C ARG A 155 10.44 -10.91 11.75
N TYR A 156 10.12 -12.18 12.01
CA TYR A 156 11.03 -13.32 11.79
C TYR A 156 10.62 -14.23 10.63
N ALA A 157 9.32 -14.31 10.32
CA ALA A 157 8.78 -15.30 9.39
C ALA A 157 8.33 -14.73 8.02
N GLY A 158 8.28 -13.39 7.85
CA GLY A 158 8.03 -12.73 6.55
C GLY A 158 7.01 -13.44 5.64
N HIS A 159 7.42 -13.80 4.43
CA HIS A 159 6.57 -14.45 3.41
C HIS A 159 5.98 -15.81 3.82
N PRO A 160 6.68 -16.74 4.51
CA PRO A 160 6.08 -17.99 4.99
C PRO A 160 4.86 -17.76 5.89
N LEU A 161 4.87 -16.68 6.69
CA LEU A 161 3.73 -16.32 7.53
C LEU A 161 2.49 -15.95 6.71
N PHE A 162 2.66 -15.20 5.62
CA PHE A 162 1.55 -14.85 4.71
C PHE A 162 0.96 -16.09 4.02
N VAL A 163 1.79 -17.01 3.57
CA VAL A 163 1.34 -18.28 2.98
C VAL A 163 0.57 -19.10 4.01
N TYR A 164 1.11 -19.25 5.21
CA TYR A 164 0.44 -19.94 6.30
C TYR A 164 -0.89 -19.26 6.66
N ALA A 165 -0.90 -17.95 6.86
CA ALA A 165 -2.10 -17.18 7.18
C ALA A 165 -3.16 -17.31 6.06
N GLY A 166 -2.74 -17.32 4.80
CA GLY A 166 -3.63 -17.57 3.66
C GLY A 166 -4.35 -18.91 3.74
N PHE A 167 -3.60 -20.01 4.00
CA PHE A 167 -4.19 -21.33 4.18
C PHE A 167 -5.07 -21.44 5.44
N ASP A 168 -4.62 -20.90 6.56
CA ASP A 168 -5.37 -20.91 7.82
C ASP A 168 -6.68 -20.12 7.67
N THR A 169 -6.63 -18.95 7.05
CA THR A 169 -7.81 -18.14 6.73
C THR A 169 -8.75 -18.89 5.79
N TRP A 170 -8.20 -19.51 4.75
CA TRP A 170 -8.99 -20.29 3.81
C TRP A 170 -9.77 -21.42 4.47
N ILE A 171 -9.16 -22.13 5.42
CA ILE A 171 -9.77 -23.32 6.03
C ILE A 171 -10.70 -22.95 7.19
N ARG A 172 -10.32 -21.95 8.02
CA ARG A 172 -10.91 -21.73 9.33
C ARG A 172 -11.60 -20.39 9.53
N HIS A 173 -11.16 -19.33 8.83
CA HIS A 173 -11.51 -17.96 9.20
C HIS A 173 -12.33 -17.21 8.15
N TYR A 174 -12.59 -17.80 6.99
CA TYR A 174 -13.36 -17.15 5.93
C TYR A 174 -14.50 -18.05 5.42
N ASP A 175 -15.73 -17.52 5.46
CA ASP A 175 -16.89 -18.22 4.90
C ASP A 175 -16.84 -18.20 3.38
N ARG A 176 -16.64 -19.39 2.78
CA ARG A 176 -16.54 -19.62 1.34
C ARG A 176 -17.78 -20.21 0.73
N SER A 177 -18.82 -20.44 1.55
CA SER A 177 -20.04 -21.12 1.10
C SER A 177 -20.89 -20.25 0.17
N ARG A 178 -20.76 -18.94 0.30
CA ARG A 178 -21.52 -17.94 -0.48
C ARG A 178 -20.70 -16.70 -0.76
N PRO A 179 -21.03 -15.92 -1.81
CA PRO A 179 -20.48 -14.60 -2.04
C PRO A 179 -20.67 -13.69 -0.83
N ARG A 180 -19.71 -12.77 -0.63
CA ARG A 180 -19.69 -11.90 0.54
C ARG A 180 -20.13 -10.48 0.24
N PHE A 181 -20.04 -10.06 -1.01
CA PHE A 181 -20.37 -8.69 -1.42
C PHE A 181 -20.57 -8.57 -2.93
N ALA A 182 -21.16 -7.45 -3.33
CA ALA A 182 -21.22 -6.99 -4.71
C ALA A 182 -20.23 -5.86 -4.95
N VAL A 183 -19.64 -5.82 -6.15
CA VAL A 183 -18.81 -4.70 -6.64
C VAL A 183 -19.58 -3.98 -7.72
N HIS A 184 -19.82 -2.69 -7.53
CA HIS A 184 -20.52 -1.82 -8.46
C HIS A 184 -19.51 -0.91 -9.16
N HIS A 185 -19.51 -0.96 -10.48
CA HIS A 185 -18.67 -0.10 -11.32
C HIS A 185 -19.44 1.12 -11.82
N ALA A 186 -18.73 2.20 -12.15
CA ALA A 186 -19.33 3.45 -12.62
C ALA A 186 -20.08 3.31 -13.96
N ASP A 187 -19.76 2.29 -14.75
CA ASP A 187 -20.45 1.95 -16.01
C ASP A 187 -21.80 1.23 -15.83
N GLY A 188 -22.24 1.05 -14.57
CA GLY A 188 -23.45 0.32 -14.21
C GLY A 188 -23.28 -1.19 -14.10
N THR A 189 -22.10 -1.74 -14.41
CA THR A 189 -21.83 -3.18 -14.22
C THR A 189 -21.79 -3.53 -12.75
N VAL A 190 -22.44 -4.63 -12.37
CA VAL A 190 -22.45 -5.18 -11.01
C VAL A 190 -21.88 -6.60 -11.03
N ILE A 191 -20.93 -6.88 -10.18
CA ILE A 191 -20.38 -8.20 -9.89
C ILE A 191 -20.92 -8.61 -8.51
N ASP A 192 -21.97 -9.42 -8.47
CA ASP A 192 -22.72 -9.76 -7.25
C ASP A 192 -22.25 -11.03 -6.54
N ASP A 193 -21.25 -11.72 -7.10
CA ASP A 193 -20.72 -12.99 -6.59
C ASP A 193 -19.27 -12.89 -6.12
N ALA A 194 -18.88 -11.74 -5.51
CA ALA A 194 -17.51 -11.47 -5.09
C ALA A 194 -17.17 -12.09 -3.73
N TYR A 195 -15.94 -12.63 -3.64
CA TYR A 195 -15.31 -13.16 -2.41
C TYR A 195 -14.09 -12.35 -1.99
N LEU A 196 -13.43 -11.74 -2.96
CA LEU A 196 -12.22 -10.94 -2.77
C LEU A 196 -12.20 -9.88 -3.84
N THR A 197 -11.87 -8.66 -3.47
CA THR A 197 -11.53 -7.59 -4.41
C THR A 197 -10.25 -6.91 -3.95
N ILE A 198 -9.28 -6.80 -4.85
CA ILE A 198 -8.07 -5.99 -4.66
C ILE A 198 -8.20 -4.80 -5.61
N VAL A 199 -8.01 -3.60 -5.09
CA VAL A 199 -8.00 -2.37 -5.86
C VAL A 199 -6.64 -1.73 -5.73
N LEU A 200 -5.94 -1.57 -6.85
CA LEU A 200 -4.57 -1.06 -6.91
C LEU A 200 -4.56 0.38 -7.43
N ASN A 201 -3.77 1.21 -6.78
CA ASN A 201 -3.33 2.51 -7.28
C ASN A 201 -2.01 2.39 -8.03
N THR A 202 -1.12 1.49 -7.57
CA THR A 202 0.13 1.16 -8.24
C THR A 202 0.38 -0.35 -8.23
N ASN A 203 1.16 -0.85 -9.20
CA ASN A 203 1.66 -2.21 -9.26
C ASN A 203 3.18 -2.20 -8.93
N PRO A 204 3.74 -3.20 -8.25
CA PRO A 204 3.14 -4.51 -7.91
C PRO A 204 2.27 -4.50 -6.65
N TYR A 205 1.44 -5.54 -6.51
CA TYR A 205 0.65 -5.77 -5.29
C TYR A 205 1.55 -5.94 -4.05
N THR A 206 2.63 -6.69 -4.18
CA THR A 206 3.66 -6.89 -3.15
C THR A 206 4.94 -7.46 -3.76
N TYR A 207 5.95 -7.69 -2.93
CA TYR A 207 7.17 -8.37 -3.32
C TYR A 207 7.34 -9.68 -2.55
N LEU A 208 7.73 -10.74 -3.25
CA LEU A 208 8.15 -12.03 -2.69
C LEU A 208 9.68 -12.11 -2.76
N GLY A 209 10.35 -11.69 -1.69
CA GLY A 209 11.79 -11.40 -1.74
C GLY A 209 12.06 -10.23 -2.70
N ASN A 210 12.85 -10.48 -3.74
CA ASN A 210 13.11 -9.47 -4.77
C ASN A 210 12.15 -9.54 -5.98
N ARG A 211 11.28 -10.53 -6.02
CA ARG A 211 10.36 -10.72 -7.15
C ARG A 211 9.06 -9.96 -6.91
N PRO A 212 8.66 -9.05 -7.83
CA PRO A 212 7.36 -8.41 -7.76
C PRO A 212 6.24 -9.42 -8.04
N LEU A 213 5.12 -9.27 -7.35
CA LEU A 213 3.86 -9.94 -7.65
C LEU A 213 2.97 -8.98 -8.44
N ASP A 214 3.04 -9.11 -9.77
CA ASP A 214 2.37 -8.23 -10.71
C ASP A 214 0.94 -8.70 -10.97
N LEU A 215 -0.03 -8.07 -10.35
CA LEU A 215 -1.45 -8.39 -10.56
C LEU A 215 -2.08 -7.54 -11.66
N ALA A 216 -1.74 -6.26 -11.73
CA ALA A 216 -2.24 -5.30 -12.74
C ALA A 216 -1.11 -4.35 -13.15
N PRO A 217 -0.24 -4.74 -14.10
CA PRO A 217 0.87 -3.90 -14.57
C PRO A 217 0.45 -2.53 -15.10
N GLU A 218 -0.82 -2.39 -15.45
CA GLU A 218 -1.42 -1.14 -15.93
C GLU A 218 -1.67 -0.10 -14.82
N ALA A 219 -1.67 -0.52 -13.55
CA ALA A 219 -1.84 0.37 -12.40
C ALA A 219 -0.56 1.17 -12.16
N THR A 220 -0.62 2.47 -12.44
CA THR A 220 0.49 3.41 -12.32
C THR A 220 0.02 4.72 -11.69
N LEU A 221 0.93 5.52 -11.14
CA LEU A 221 0.61 6.82 -10.53
C LEU A 221 -0.03 7.84 -11.51
N ASP A 222 -0.04 7.55 -12.81
CA ASP A 222 -0.55 8.43 -13.86
C ASP A 222 -1.93 7.98 -14.40
N ARG A 223 -2.52 6.92 -13.81
CA ARG A 223 -3.78 6.33 -14.26
C ARG A 223 -4.77 6.15 -13.11
N GLY A 224 -6.03 5.91 -13.46
CA GLY A 224 -7.06 5.50 -12.52
C GLY A 224 -6.77 4.13 -11.88
N LEU A 225 -7.64 3.70 -10.99
CA LEU A 225 -7.48 2.46 -10.23
C LEU A 225 -7.58 1.22 -11.12
N ALA A 226 -6.91 0.15 -10.73
CA ALA A 226 -7.16 -1.17 -11.27
C ALA A 226 -7.87 -2.04 -10.23
N SER A 227 -8.90 -2.80 -10.64
CA SER A 227 -9.61 -3.72 -9.76
C SER A 227 -9.50 -5.16 -10.22
N ILE A 228 -9.33 -6.08 -9.28
CA ILE A 228 -9.29 -7.52 -9.50
C ILE A 228 -10.26 -8.16 -8.51
N THR A 229 -11.41 -8.62 -9.03
CA THR A 229 -12.46 -9.25 -8.23
C THR A 229 -12.51 -10.75 -8.49
N LEU A 230 -12.33 -11.54 -7.44
CA LEU A 230 -12.45 -13.00 -7.52
C LEU A 230 -13.89 -13.45 -7.22
N ARG A 231 -14.48 -14.15 -8.19
CA ARG A 231 -15.87 -14.60 -8.21
C ARG A 231 -16.04 -16.08 -7.82
N THR A 232 -15.01 -16.71 -7.29
CA THR A 232 -15.06 -18.11 -6.88
C THR A 232 -14.06 -18.40 -5.78
N MET A 233 -14.46 -19.24 -4.84
CA MET A 233 -13.56 -19.82 -3.84
C MET A 233 -13.47 -21.36 -3.98
N ALA A 234 -13.86 -21.92 -5.13
CA ALA A 234 -13.64 -23.34 -5.41
C ALA A 234 -12.14 -23.64 -5.49
N PHE A 235 -11.67 -24.58 -4.66
CA PHE A 235 -10.23 -24.83 -4.42
C PHE A 235 -9.40 -24.95 -5.70
N GLY A 236 -9.76 -25.84 -6.62
CA GLY A 236 -8.97 -26.05 -7.84
C GLY A 236 -8.92 -24.81 -8.76
N ARG A 237 -10.02 -24.03 -8.83
CA ARG A 237 -10.06 -22.80 -9.62
C ARG A 237 -9.21 -21.70 -9.00
N THR A 238 -9.34 -21.52 -7.69
CA THR A 238 -8.58 -20.50 -6.96
C THR A 238 -7.10 -20.81 -6.97
N MET A 239 -6.69 -22.06 -6.76
CA MET A 239 -5.28 -22.47 -6.85
C MET A 239 -4.71 -22.23 -8.25
N ARG A 240 -5.48 -22.45 -9.31
CA ARG A 240 -5.05 -22.16 -10.68
C ARG A 240 -4.87 -20.66 -10.92
N ILE A 241 -5.76 -19.83 -10.38
CA ILE A 241 -5.66 -18.36 -10.47
C ILE A 241 -4.44 -17.86 -9.71
N ILE A 242 -4.21 -18.32 -8.47
CA ILE A 242 -3.03 -17.98 -7.66
C ILE A 242 -1.74 -18.42 -8.36
N ALA A 243 -1.67 -19.65 -8.86
CA ALA A 243 -0.50 -20.14 -9.58
C ALA A 243 -0.21 -19.32 -10.84
N SER A 244 -1.25 -18.82 -11.51
CA SER A 244 -1.10 -17.91 -12.65
C SER A 244 -0.60 -16.52 -12.22
N ALA A 245 -1.14 -15.97 -11.15
CA ALA A 245 -0.69 -14.68 -10.60
C ALA A 245 0.80 -14.73 -10.24
N LEU A 246 1.25 -15.83 -9.65
CA LEU A 246 2.65 -16.07 -9.30
C LEU A 246 3.58 -16.27 -10.52
N ARG A 247 3.05 -16.54 -11.72
CA ARG A 247 3.84 -16.77 -12.95
C ARG A 247 3.81 -15.59 -13.91
N SER A 248 2.66 -15.33 -14.51
CA SER A 248 2.51 -14.37 -15.62
C SER A 248 1.23 -13.55 -15.55
N GLY A 249 0.32 -13.84 -14.62
CA GLY A 249 -0.99 -13.21 -14.53
C GLY A 249 -1.94 -13.50 -15.71
N ALA A 250 -1.54 -14.32 -16.70
CA ALA A 250 -2.33 -14.52 -17.92
C ALA A 250 -3.70 -15.14 -17.68
N VAL A 251 -3.81 -16.14 -16.79
CA VAL A 251 -5.10 -16.74 -16.42
C VAL A 251 -5.90 -15.77 -15.55
N LEU A 252 -5.24 -15.01 -14.68
CA LEU A 252 -5.90 -13.99 -13.87
C LEU A 252 -6.65 -12.99 -14.76
N ARG A 253 -6.04 -12.49 -15.83
CA ARG A 253 -6.64 -11.52 -16.75
C ARG A 253 -7.68 -12.09 -17.73
N ARG A 254 -7.69 -13.42 -17.95
CA ARG A 254 -8.57 -14.07 -18.95
C ARG A 254 -9.60 -15.01 -18.35
N SER A 255 -9.59 -15.22 -17.04
CA SER A 255 -10.51 -16.16 -16.39
C SER A 255 -11.90 -15.54 -16.24
N ARG A 256 -12.95 -16.25 -16.63
CA ARG A 256 -14.34 -15.85 -16.33
C ARG A 256 -14.67 -15.73 -14.83
N TRP A 257 -13.80 -16.27 -13.98
CA TRP A 257 -13.93 -16.24 -12.51
C TRP A 257 -13.22 -15.05 -11.88
N VAL A 258 -12.63 -14.17 -12.71
CA VAL A 258 -11.98 -12.94 -12.29
C VAL A 258 -12.55 -11.81 -13.14
N ASP A 259 -13.09 -10.79 -12.49
CA ASP A 259 -13.33 -9.51 -13.13
C ASP A 259 -12.08 -8.67 -12.97
N HIS A 260 -11.45 -8.28 -14.06
CA HIS A 260 -10.24 -7.46 -14.09
C HIS A 260 -10.51 -6.20 -14.88
N ARG A 261 -10.38 -5.05 -14.22
CA ARG A 261 -10.60 -3.73 -14.83
C ARG A 261 -9.46 -2.78 -14.49
N THR A 262 -9.25 -1.84 -15.36
CA THR A 262 -8.17 -0.85 -15.26
C THR A 262 -8.70 0.55 -15.56
N ASP A 263 -7.95 1.56 -15.13
CA ASP A 263 -8.24 2.97 -15.38
C ASP A 263 -9.62 3.41 -14.85
N LEU A 264 -9.97 2.93 -13.65
CA LEU A 264 -11.23 3.22 -13.00
C LEU A 264 -11.15 4.54 -12.22
N ALA A 265 -12.09 5.46 -12.46
CA ALA A 265 -12.25 6.65 -11.64
C ALA A 265 -12.87 6.33 -10.27
N ALA A 266 -13.80 5.37 -10.23
CA ALA A 266 -14.46 4.97 -8.99
C ALA A 266 -15.10 3.57 -9.11
N LEU A 267 -15.29 2.94 -7.97
CA LEU A 267 -16.13 1.76 -7.77
C LEU A 267 -16.63 1.73 -6.34
N SER A 268 -17.67 0.93 -6.07
CA SER A 268 -18.12 0.73 -4.69
C SER A 268 -18.35 -0.74 -4.39
N VAL A 269 -18.16 -1.10 -3.11
CA VAL A 269 -18.44 -2.44 -2.58
C VAL A 269 -19.65 -2.34 -1.67
N ARG A 270 -20.61 -3.25 -1.86
CA ARG A 270 -21.79 -3.42 -1.02
C ARG A 270 -21.79 -4.83 -0.44
N ALA A 271 -21.58 -4.94 0.84
CA ALA A 271 -21.44 -6.22 1.52
C ALA A 271 -22.82 -6.81 1.90
N TYR A 272 -22.88 -8.14 1.92
CA TYR A 272 -24.07 -8.91 2.37
C TYR A 272 -24.05 -9.17 3.88
N GLY A 273 -23.29 -8.43 4.60
CA GLY A 273 -22.97 -8.41 6.02
C GLY A 273 -21.55 -7.90 6.19
N PRO A 274 -21.08 -7.58 7.40
CA PRO A 274 -19.74 -7.02 7.59
C PRO A 274 -18.66 -7.83 6.91
N VAL A 275 -17.76 -7.17 6.16
CA VAL A 275 -16.61 -7.77 5.49
C VAL A 275 -15.33 -7.03 5.88
N PRO A 276 -14.22 -7.74 6.15
CA PRO A 276 -12.95 -7.12 6.47
C PRO A 276 -12.39 -6.37 5.25
N TYR A 277 -11.73 -5.22 5.53
CA TYR A 277 -10.96 -4.51 4.54
C TYR A 277 -9.61 -4.04 5.09
N GLN A 278 -8.67 -3.85 4.21
CA GLN A 278 -7.31 -3.42 4.51
C GLN A 278 -6.85 -2.30 3.57
N VAL A 279 -5.91 -1.49 3.99
CA VAL A 279 -5.28 -0.43 3.22
C VAL A 279 -3.77 -0.53 3.36
N ASP A 280 -3.05 -0.67 2.24
CA ASP A 280 -1.58 -0.77 2.17
C ASP A 280 -1.01 -1.82 3.15
N GLY A 281 -1.74 -2.94 3.35
CA GLY A 281 -1.37 -4.03 4.23
C GLY A 281 -1.70 -3.82 5.72
N ASP A 282 -2.46 -2.79 6.07
CA ASP A 282 -3.00 -2.54 7.41
C ASP A 282 -4.49 -2.89 7.46
N HIS A 283 -4.89 -3.82 8.35
CA HIS A 283 -6.30 -4.16 8.58
C HIS A 283 -7.02 -3.00 9.27
N LEU A 284 -8.17 -2.60 8.74
CA LEU A 284 -8.95 -1.45 9.25
C LEU A 284 -10.30 -1.84 9.87
N GLY A 285 -10.54 -3.14 10.05
CA GLY A 285 -11.81 -3.65 10.57
C GLY A 285 -12.77 -4.07 9.46
N ASP A 286 -14.06 -4.12 9.81
CA ASP A 286 -15.12 -4.56 8.92
C ASP A 286 -15.98 -3.39 8.45
N ALA A 287 -16.52 -3.50 7.24
CA ALA A 287 -17.43 -2.52 6.66
C ALA A 287 -18.56 -3.21 5.88
N GLU A 288 -19.71 -2.55 5.77
CA GLU A 288 -20.83 -2.96 4.91
C GLU A 288 -20.83 -2.23 3.58
N GLN A 289 -20.20 -1.05 3.54
CA GLN A 289 -20.09 -0.23 2.36
C GLN A 289 -18.70 0.39 2.26
N LEU A 290 -18.07 0.27 1.09
CA LEU A 290 -16.81 0.92 0.77
C LEU A 290 -16.97 1.66 -0.56
N ASP A 291 -16.70 2.95 -0.54
CA ASP A 291 -16.67 3.80 -1.73
C ASP A 291 -15.22 4.11 -2.06
N LEU A 292 -14.77 3.63 -3.22
CA LEU A 292 -13.39 3.74 -3.68
C LEU A 292 -13.30 4.71 -4.85
N ARG A 293 -12.30 5.59 -4.83
CA ARG A 293 -12.09 6.61 -5.88
C ARG A 293 -10.62 6.78 -6.19
N HIS A 294 -10.34 7.11 -7.42
CA HIS A 294 -9.07 7.72 -7.79
C HIS A 294 -9.17 9.23 -7.58
N GLU A 295 -8.28 9.76 -6.77
CA GLU A 295 -8.17 11.18 -6.48
C GLU A 295 -6.94 11.70 -7.23
N PRO A 296 -7.11 12.41 -8.35
CA PRO A 296 -5.98 12.90 -9.13
C PRO A 296 -5.27 14.05 -8.41
N GLU A 297 -3.96 14.15 -8.61
CA GLU A 297 -3.16 15.32 -8.20
C GLU A 297 -3.29 15.72 -6.72
N VAL A 298 -3.25 14.76 -5.80
CA VAL A 298 -3.44 15.01 -4.38
C VAL A 298 -2.16 15.05 -3.55
N LEU A 299 -1.06 14.49 -4.04
CA LEU A 299 0.19 14.36 -3.28
C LEU A 299 1.40 14.75 -4.12
N ASP A 300 2.24 15.64 -3.59
CA ASP A 300 3.55 15.90 -4.14
C ASP A 300 4.52 14.79 -3.68
N LEU A 301 5.15 14.11 -4.61
CA LEU A 301 6.01 12.95 -4.36
C LEU A 301 7.40 13.19 -4.94
N VAL A 302 8.44 13.00 -4.12
CA VAL A 302 9.83 12.98 -4.59
C VAL A 302 10.08 11.65 -5.29
N LEU A 303 10.49 11.71 -6.56
CA LEU A 303 10.77 10.55 -7.39
C LEU A 303 12.26 10.48 -7.75
N PRO A 304 12.93 9.30 -7.54
CA PRO A 304 14.35 9.11 -7.86
C PRO A 304 14.69 9.19 -9.34
#